data_fa7f4862d73677e7e113c2028b1d5325
#
_entry.id   fa7f4862d73677e7e113c2028b1d5325
#
_cell.length_a   1.000
_cell.length_b   1.000
_cell.length_c   1.000
_cell.angle_alpha   90.00
_cell.angle_beta   90.00
_cell.angle_gamma   90.00
#
_symmetry.space_group_name_H-M   'P 1'
#
loop_
_entity.id
_entity.type
_entity.pdbx_description
1 polymer ?
#
loop_
_entity_poly.entity_id
_entity_poly.type
_entity_poly.pdbx_seq_one_letter_code
_entity_poly.pdbx_strand_id
1 'polypeptide(L)'
;MIEKIKASKSEKVILIFIVTLAIFFFGSFFLIKDKCLFVKNYDPLKITFDNPKNIAILNVTCGNVIIELYPNISPNAVKRFKQLINTKSYDDVAFHRVIKDTLVQAGDLEFGKKGNLDYGKIGTGKSGLGTINSEVDTPFNFDKGSVGFARGQKYN
;
A
#
# COMPACT_ATOMS: atom_id res chain seq x y z
N MET A 1 53.35 34.37 6.65
CA MET A 1 53.21 34.23 5.20
C MET A 1 52.84 32.75 4.94
N ILE A 2 51.60 32.45 4.64
CA ILE A 2 51.18 31.05 4.41
C ILE A 2 51.40 30.76 2.93
N GLU A 3 52.36 29.90 2.67
CA GLU A 3 52.69 29.46 1.32
C GLU A 3 51.52 28.60 0.77
N LYS A 4 50.86 29.03 -0.31
CA LYS A 4 49.81 28.26 -0.97
C LYS A 4 50.42 27.04 -1.63
N ILE A 5 50.30 25.87 -1.00
CA ILE A 5 50.66 24.58 -1.59
C ILE A 5 49.79 24.33 -2.82
N LYS A 6 50.40 24.35 -4.00
CA LYS A 6 49.76 24.18 -5.30
C LYS A 6 49.65 22.67 -5.57
N ALA A 7 48.44 22.13 -5.50
CA ALA A 7 48.20 20.70 -5.74
C ALA A 7 48.77 20.23 -7.09
N SER A 8 49.43 19.09 -7.10
CA SER A 8 50.02 18.48 -8.29
C SER A 8 48.96 18.04 -9.30
N LYS A 9 49.31 17.77 -10.54
CA LYS A 9 48.42 17.33 -11.58
C LYS A 9 47.70 15.99 -11.19
N SER A 10 48.45 15.06 -10.57
CA SER A 10 47.96 13.77 -10.09
C SER A 10 46.97 13.93 -8.94
N GLU A 11 47.22 14.82 -7.99
CA GLU A 11 46.30 15.10 -6.87
C GLU A 11 44.97 15.66 -7.34
N LYS A 12 44.96 16.52 -8.35
CA LYS A 12 43.74 17.04 -8.95
C LYS A 12 42.94 15.95 -9.65
N VAL A 13 43.55 15.02 -10.36
CA VAL A 13 42.90 13.89 -11.01
C VAL A 13 42.28 12.96 -9.99
N ILE A 14 43.00 12.64 -8.90
CA ILE A 14 42.50 11.81 -7.81
C ILE A 14 41.30 12.50 -7.13
N LEU A 15 41.40 13.81 -6.87
CA LEU A 15 40.30 14.56 -6.27
C LEU A 15 39.03 14.54 -7.13
N ILE A 16 39.17 14.76 -8.45
CA ILE A 16 38.07 14.68 -9.40
C ILE A 16 37.44 13.28 -9.37
N PHE A 17 38.25 12.23 -9.36
CA PHE A 17 37.77 10.85 -9.31
C PHE A 17 36.99 10.57 -8.01
N ILE A 18 37.47 11.02 -6.85
CA ILE A 18 36.81 10.87 -5.57
C ILE A 18 35.46 11.62 -5.57
N VAL A 19 35.44 12.86 -6.10
CA VAL A 19 34.22 13.67 -6.16
C VAL A 19 33.18 13.03 -7.10
N THR A 20 33.59 12.51 -8.25
CA THR A 20 32.66 11.81 -9.18
C THR A 20 32.11 10.52 -8.59
N LEU A 21 32.96 9.75 -7.88
CA LEU A 21 32.53 8.56 -7.13
C LEU A 21 31.51 8.92 -6.02
N ALA A 22 31.77 9.98 -5.27
CA ALA A 22 30.85 10.46 -4.23
C ALA A 22 29.50 10.90 -4.82
N ILE A 23 29.50 11.66 -5.92
CA ILE A 23 28.27 12.07 -6.61
C ILE A 23 27.50 10.84 -7.11
N PHE A 24 28.18 9.85 -7.68
CA PHE A 24 27.56 8.60 -8.12
C PHE A 24 26.95 7.82 -6.95
N PHE A 25 27.67 7.70 -5.84
CA PHE A 25 27.17 7.01 -4.64
C PHE A 25 25.99 7.73 -4.00
N PHE A 26 26.05 9.04 -3.83
CA PHE A 26 24.95 9.83 -3.29
C PHE A 26 23.75 9.86 -4.24
N GLY A 27 23.98 9.99 -5.55
CA GLY A 27 22.94 9.93 -6.56
C GLY A 27 22.21 8.58 -6.58
N SER A 28 22.95 7.47 -6.53
CA SER A 28 22.36 6.13 -6.48
C SER A 28 21.59 5.90 -5.18
N PHE A 29 22.03 6.43 -4.05
CA PHE A 29 21.31 6.35 -2.79
C PHE A 29 19.95 7.06 -2.85
N PHE A 30 19.87 8.23 -3.48
CA PHE A 30 18.61 8.94 -3.70
C PHE A 30 17.65 8.15 -4.61
N LEU A 31 18.15 7.54 -5.69
CA LEU A 31 17.36 6.72 -6.60
C LEU A 31 16.83 5.44 -5.93
N ILE A 32 17.63 4.81 -5.07
CA ILE A 32 17.23 3.59 -4.34
C ILE A 32 16.21 3.92 -3.22
N LYS A 33 16.25 5.13 -2.68
CA LYS A 33 15.32 5.56 -1.63
C LYS A 33 13.88 5.67 -2.12
N ASP A 34 13.68 6.02 -3.38
CA ASP A 34 12.35 6.06 -3.99
C ASP A 34 11.95 4.68 -4.55
N LYS A 35 11.36 3.87 -3.68
CA LYS A 35 10.89 2.51 -4.02
C LYS A 35 9.80 2.51 -5.10
N CYS A 36 9.23 3.66 -5.42
CA CYS A 36 8.14 3.80 -6.38
C CYS A 36 8.61 4.15 -7.79
N LEU A 37 9.90 4.44 -7.99
CA LEU A 37 10.45 4.92 -9.26
C LEU A 37 10.14 4.02 -10.46
N PHE A 38 10.04 2.70 -10.25
CA PHE A 38 9.78 1.72 -11.31
C PHE A 38 8.35 1.15 -11.27
N VAL A 39 7.49 1.69 -10.41
CA VAL A 39 6.09 1.24 -10.29
C VAL A 39 5.23 2.01 -11.29
N LYS A 40 4.56 1.28 -12.19
CA LYS A 40 3.59 1.89 -13.11
C LYS A 40 2.38 2.36 -12.31
N ASN A 41 2.24 3.67 -12.19
CA ASN A 41 1.09 4.27 -11.53
C ASN A 41 0.01 4.61 -12.56
N TYR A 42 -1.24 4.31 -12.22
CA TYR A 42 -2.40 4.68 -13.00
C TYR A 42 -3.13 5.83 -12.30
N ASP A 43 -3.50 6.84 -13.07
CA ASP A 43 -4.36 7.92 -12.59
C ASP A 43 -5.83 7.47 -12.73
N PRO A 44 -6.52 7.19 -11.63
CA PRO A 44 -7.91 6.71 -11.70
C PRO A 44 -8.87 7.75 -12.28
N LEU A 45 -8.51 9.05 -12.27
CA LEU A 45 -9.32 10.11 -12.87
C LEU A 45 -9.30 10.09 -14.42
N LYS A 46 -8.34 9.38 -15.01
CA LYS A 46 -8.22 9.20 -16.46
C LYS A 46 -8.87 7.91 -16.97
N ILE A 47 -9.44 7.11 -16.06
CA ILE A 47 -10.08 5.85 -16.39
C ILE A 47 -11.60 6.05 -16.34
N THR A 48 -12.28 5.65 -17.41
CA THR A 48 -13.74 5.64 -17.47
C THR A 48 -14.24 4.30 -16.94
N PHE A 49 -15.15 4.31 -15.98
CA PHE A 49 -15.76 3.12 -15.40
C PHE A 49 -17.24 3.04 -15.81
N ASP A 50 -17.70 1.89 -16.18
CA ASP A 50 -19.12 1.65 -16.54
C ASP A 50 -20.05 1.91 -15.33
N ASN A 51 -19.59 1.58 -14.14
CA ASN A 51 -20.35 1.80 -12.91
C ASN A 51 -19.48 2.44 -11.80
N PRO A 52 -19.23 3.75 -11.86
CA PRO A 52 -18.33 4.42 -10.91
C PRO A 52 -18.81 4.35 -9.44
N LYS A 53 -20.11 4.12 -9.21
CA LYS A 53 -20.64 3.92 -7.85
C LYS A 53 -20.16 2.63 -7.17
N ASN A 54 -19.67 1.69 -7.96
CA ASN A 54 -19.14 0.42 -7.49
C ASN A 54 -17.61 0.33 -7.58
N ILE A 55 -16.94 1.47 -7.71
CA ILE A 55 -15.48 1.54 -7.70
C ILE A 55 -14.99 2.11 -6.39
N ALA A 56 -14.03 1.46 -5.78
CA ALA A 56 -13.26 2.00 -4.66
C ALA A 56 -11.79 2.17 -5.10
N ILE A 57 -11.19 3.27 -4.68
CA ILE A 57 -9.79 3.57 -4.97
C ILE A 57 -9.02 3.47 -3.67
N LEU A 58 -8.09 2.53 -3.61
CA LEU A 58 -7.17 2.37 -2.50
C LEU A 58 -5.86 3.08 -2.85
N ASN A 59 -5.61 4.18 -2.15
CA ASN A 59 -4.38 4.95 -2.32
C ASN A 59 -3.28 4.36 -1.43
N VAL A 60 -2.17 3.99 -2.03
CA VAL A 60 -0.98 3.44 -1.35
C VAL A 60 0.26 4.23 -1.73
N THR A 61 1.34 4.06 -1.00
CA THR A 61 2.58 4.85 -1.16
C THR A 61 3.08 4.94 -2.61
N CYS A 62 2.94 3.86 -3.39
CA CYS A 62 3.46 3.81 -4.76
C CYS A 62 2.36 3.90 -5.84
N GLY A 63 1.15 4.31 -5.52
CA GLY A 63 0.10 4.50 -6.50
C GLY A 63 -1.29 4.14 -6.02
N ASN A 64 -2.17 3.81 -6.95
CA ASN A 64 -3.56 3.53 -6.68
C ASN A 64 -3.91 2.08 -7.07
N VAL A 65 -4.70 1.43 -6.23
CA VAL A 65 -5.33 0.15 -6.55
C VAL A 65 -6.82 0.41 -6.77
N ILE A 66 -7.34 -0.03 -7.90
CA ILE A 66 -8.74 0.10 -8.26
C ILE A 66 -9.44 -1.19 -7.87
N ILE A 67 -10.49 -1.08 -7.08
CA ILE A 67 -11.29 -2.21 -6.59
C ILE A 67 -12.71 -2.04 -7.14
N GLU A 68 -13.14 -2.99 -7.96
CA GLU A 68 -14.52 -3.10 -8.40
C GLU A 68 -15.35 -3.89 -7.37
N LEU A 69 -16.51 -3.37 -7.04
CA LEU A 69 -17.40 -3.92 -6.03
C LEU A 69 -18.61 -4.56 -6.69
N TYR A 70 -18.98 -5.75 -6.23
CA TYR A 70 -20.08 -6.55 -6.79
C TYR A 70 -21.26 -6.67 -5.80
N PRO A 71 -22.09 -5.61 -5.65
CA PRO A 71 -23.22 -5.61 -4.69
C PRO A 71 -24.29 -6.65 -5.01
N ASN A 72 -24.36 -7.12 -6.25
CA ASN A 72 -25.30 -8.18 -6.63
C ASN A 72 -24.84 -9.57 -6.14
N ILE A 73 -23.56 -9.71 -5.82
CA ILE A 73 -22.96 -10.98 -5.39
C ILE A 73 -22.79 -11.00 -3.87
N SER A 74 -22.30 -9.90 -3.32
CA SER A 74 -22.01 -9.77 -1.89
C SER A 74 -22.56 -8.45 -1.34
N PRO A 75 -23.91 -8.32 -1.25
CA PRO A 75 -24.55 -7.06 -0.87
C PRO A 75 -24.15 -6.58 0.53
N ASN A 76 -24.07 -7.47 1.51
CA ASN A 76 -23.74 -7.10 2.89
C ASN A 76 -22.27 -6.72 3.03
N ALA A 77 -21.38 -7.47 2.39
CA ALA A 77 -19.94 -7.15 2.37
C ALA A 77 -19.69 -5.80 1.70
N VAL A 78 -20.27 -5.57 0.52
CA VAL A 78 -20.12 -4.30 -0.20
C VAL A 78 -20.70 -3.14 0.58
N LYS A 79 -21.87 -3.31 1.20
CA LYS A 79 -22.51 -2.28 2.04
C LYS A 79 -21.60 -1.90 3.22
N ARG A 80 -21.05 -2.90 3.93
CA ARG A 80 -20.14 -2.67 5.05
C ARG A 80 -18.85 -1.99 4.59
N PHE A 81 -18.28 -2.44 3.48
CA PHE A 81 -17.05 -1.85 2.92
C PHE A 81 -17.25 -0.38 2.56
N LYS A 82 -18.32 -0.04 1.84
CA LYS A 82 -18.69 1.34 1.51
C LYS A 82 -18.93 2.19 2.76
N GLN A 83 -19.59 1.65 3.79
CA GLN A 83 -19.78 2.34 5.06
C GLN A 83 -18.44 2.74 5.69
N LEU A 84 -17.49 1.82 5.77
CA LEU A 84 -16.18 2.05 6.35
C LEU A 84 -15.31 3.02 5.52
N ILE A 85 -15.44 3.01 4.20
CA ILE A 85 -14.80 3.99 3.32
C ILE A 85 -15.39 5.39 3.58
N ASN A 86 -16.71 5.52 3.59
CA ASN A 86 -17.39 6.81 3.76
C ASN A 86 -17.08 7.46 5.12
N THR A 87 -16.85 6.64 6.14
CA THR A 87 -16.42 7.11 7.48
C THR A 87 -14.90 7.28 7.61
N LYS A 88 -14.14 7.09 6.51
CA LYS A 88 -12.68 7.13 6.50
C LYS A 88 -12.02 6.18 7.50
N SER A 89 -12.73 5.10 7.84
CA SER A 89 -12.24 4.14 8.81
C SER A 89 -11.01 3.38 8.33
N TYR A 90 -10.85 3.20 7.02
CA TYR A 90 -9.70 2.54 6.43
C TYR A 90 -8.47 3.44 6.22
N ASP A 91 -8.62 4.76 6.40
CA ASP A 91 -7.50 5.67 6.22
C ASP A 91 -6.40 5.39 7.26
N ASP A 92 -5.15 5.41 6.82
CA ASP A 92 -3.96 5.16 7.64
C ASP A 92 -3.93 3.77 8.34
N VAL A 93 -4.59 2.77 7.76
CA VAL A 93 -4.57 1.39 8.26
C VAL A 93 -3.44 0.60 7.61
N ALA A 94 -2.67 -0.11 8.41
CA ALA A 94 -1.53 -0.89 7.95
C ALA A 94 -1.93 -2.16 7.22
N PHE A 95 -1.15 -2.52 6.21
CA PHE A 95 -1.10 -3.89 5.69
C PHE A 95 -0.29 -4.74 6.66
N HIS A 96 -0.97 -5.53 7.47
CA HIS A 96 -0.35 -6.27 8.56
C HIS A 96 0.10 -7.68 8.21
N ARG A 97 -0.36 -8.21 7.08
CA ARG A 97 0.05 -9.53 6.60
C ARG A 97 0.25 -9.49 5.09
N VAL A 98 1.47 -9.81 4.68
CA VAL A 98 1.83 -9.89 3.27
C VAL A 98 2.53 -11.22 3.02
N ILE A 99 1.92 -12.08 2.20
CA ILE A 99 2.51 -13.35 1.78
C ILE A 99 2.75 -13.24 0.28
N LYS A 100 4.01 -13.30 -0.11
CA LYS A 100 4.42 -13.16 -1.50
C LYS A 100 3.63 -14.13 -2.39
N ASP A 101 3.18 -13.64 -3.53
CA ASP A 101 2.43 -14.37 -4.55
C ASP A 101 1.13 -15.05 -4.07
N THR A 102 0.65 -14.73 -2.87
CA THR A 102 -0.52 -15.34 -2.26
C THR A 102 -1.56 -14.31 -1.83
N LEU A 103 -1.27 -13.51 -0.81
CA LEU A 103 -2.23 -12.55 -0.29
C LEU A 103 -1.59 -11.33 0.40
N VAL A 104 -2.38 -10.27 0.42
CA VAL A 104 -2.13 -9.07 1.23
C VAL A 104 -3.36 -8.83 2.09
N GLN A 105 -3.19 -8.59 3.39
CA GLN A 105 -4.28 -8.37 4.34
C GLN A 105 -4.09 -7.06 5.09
N ALA A 106 -5.19 -6.28 5.15
CA ALA A 106 -5.30 -5.02 5.86
C ALA A 106 -6.68 -4.93 6.52
N GLY A 107 -6.99 -3.79 7.14
CA GLY A 107 -8.36 -3.52 7.63
C GLY A 107 -8.55 -3.78 9.12
N ASP A 108 -7.50 -3.96 9.90
CA ASP A 108 -7.59 -3.94 11.36
C ASP A 108 -7.76 -2.49 11.83
N LEU A 109 -8.99 -2.13 12.19
CA LEU A 109 -9.36 -0.76 12.56
C LEU A 109 -9.06 -0.43 14.03
N GLU A 110 -8.79 -1.44 14.83
CA GLU A 110 -8.55 -1.31 16.27
C GLU A 110 -7.04 -1.21 16.57
N PHE A 111 -6.25 -2.13 16.03
CA PHE A 111 -4.82 -2.25 16.33
C PHE A 111 -3.89 -1.95 15.16
N GLY A 112 -4.44 -1.68 13.97
CA GLY A 112 -3.67 -1.48 12.73
C GLY A 112 -3.58 -0.03 12.27
N LYS A 113 -4.08 0.95 13.03
CA LYS A 113 -4.07 2.36 12.64
C LYS A 113 -2.76 3.05 12.96
N LYS A 114 -2.33 3.95 12.08
CA LYS A 114 -1.23 4.87 12.34
C LYS A 114 -1.50 5.65 13.63
N GLY A 115 -0.53 5.64 14.54
CA GLY A 115 -0.67 6.27 15.87
C GLY A 115 -1.25 5.36 16.95
N ASN A 116 -1.83 4.22 16.61
CA ASN A 116 -2.30 3.18 17.54
C ASN A 116 -1.92 1.77 17.06
N LEU A 117 -0.72 1.62 16.51
CA LEU A 117 -0.25 0.36 15.96
C LEU A 117 0.26 -0.55 17.09
N ASP A 118 -0.45 -1.66 17.34
CA ASP A 118 -0.07 -2.69 18.30
C ASP A 118 0.39 -3.94 17.57
N TYR A 119 1.70 -4.14 17.49
CA TYR A 119 2.29 -5.28 16.77
C TYR A 119 1.97 -6.65 17.39
N GLY A 120 1.56 -6.71 18.67
CA GLY A 120 1.17 -7.95 19.34
C GLY A 120 -0.28 -8.36 19.06
N LYS A 121 -1.12 -7.41 18.64
CA LYS A 121 -2.56 -7.62 18.45
C LYS A 121 -3.04 -7.39 17.02
N ILE A 122 -2.24 -6.71 16.19
CA ILE A 122 -2.62 -6.39 14.83
C ILE A 122 -3.04 -7.64 14.04
N GLY A 123 -4.15 -7.53 13.34
CA GLY A 123 -4.79 -8.65 12.64
C GLY A 123 -5.90 -9.33 13.45
N THR A 124 -6.10 -8.96 14.73
CA THR A 124 -7.17 -9.50 15.59
C THR A 124 -8.28 -8.49 15.89
N GLY A 125 -8.07 -7.23 15.54
CA GLY A 125 -9.01 -6.14 15.80
C GLY A 125 -10.26 -6.20 14.92
N LYS A 126 -11.27 -5.45 15.34
CA LYS A 126 -12.60 -5.42 14.72
C LYS A 126 -13.00 -4.00 14.35
N SER A 127 -14.06 -3.90 13.55
CA SER A 127 -14.62 -2.59 13.17
C SER A 127 -15.52 -1.95 14.23
N GLY A 128 -15.87 -2.67 15.28
CA GLY A 128 -16.89 -2.24 16.25
C GLY A 128 -18.34 -2.29 15.75
N LEU A 129 -18.55 -2.59 14.48
CA LEU A 129 -19.88 -2.59 13.84
C LEU A 129 -20.58 -3.96 13.83
N GLY A 130 -20.06 -4.93 14.57
CA GLY A 130 -20.54 -6.32 14.59
C GLY A 130 -20.18 -7.10 13.33
N THR A 131 -20.63 -8.36 13.29
CA THR A 131 -20.44 -9.28 12.16
C THR A 131 -21.45 -9.03 11.06
N ILE A 132 -21.14 -9.48 9.85
CA ILE A 132 -22.07 -9.59 8.73
C ILE A 132 -22.29 -11.07 8.40
N ASN A 133 -23.46 -11.42 7.88
CA ASN A 133 -23.74 -12.76 7.44
C ASN A 133 -22.77 -13.16 6.32
N SER A 134 -22.40 -14.43 6.32
CA SER A 134 -21.54 -15.00 5.28
C SER A 134 -22.27 -15.04 3.94
N GLU A 135 -21.61 -14.60 2.88
CA GLU A 135 -22.10 -14.60 1.51
C GLU A 135 -21.20 -15.51 0.66
N VAL A 136 -21.25 -16.82 0.94
CA VAL A 136 -20.33 -17.82 0.35
C VAL A 136 -20.90 -18.57 -0.85
N ASP A 137 -22.22 -18.54 -1.04
CA ASP A 137 -22.90 -19.19 -2.17
C ASP A 137 -22.82 -18.29 -3.42
N THR A 138 -21.59 -18.10 -3.90
CA THR A 138 -21.34 -17.27 -5.08
C THR A 138 -20.69 -18.12 -6.18
N PRO A 139 -20.98 -17.84 -7.46
CA PRO A 139 -20.36 -18.54 -8.58
C PRO A 139 -18.91 -18.11 -8.82
N PHE A 140 -18.36 -17.22 -7.98
CA PHE A 140 -17.02 -16.66 -8.15
C PHE A 140 -16.01 -17.35 -7.25
N ASN A 141 -14.88 -17.72 -7.85
CA ASN A 141 -13.70 -18.20 -7.14
C ASN A 141 -12.80 -17.04 -6.74
N PHE A 142 -11.99 -17.25 -5.70
CA PHE A 142 -10.92 -16.32 -5.34
C PHE A 142 -9.72 -16.50 -6.26
N ASP A 143 -9.76 -15.82 -7.40
CA ASP A 143 -8.65 -15.77 -8.34
C ASP A 143 -7.69 -14.62 -8.02
N LYS A 144 -6.57 -14.55 -8.74
CA LYS A 144 -5.60 -13.47 -8.61
C LYS A 144 -6.27 -12.11 -8.86
N GLY A 145 -6.19 -11.23 -7.87
CA GLY A 145 -6.82 -9.91 -7.89
C GLY A 145 -8.16 -9.85 -7.18
N SER A 146 -8.68 -10.97 -6.68
CA SER A 146 -9.90 -10.96 -5.87
C SER A 146 -9.69 -10.32 -4.50
N VAL A 147 -10.69 -9.55 -4.05
CA VAL A 147 -10.72 -8.92 -2.73
C VAL A 147 -11.91 -9.49 -1.96
N GLY A 148 -11.68 -9.92 -0.73
CA GLY A 148 -12.74 -10.44 0.15
C GLY A 148 -12.51 -10.09 1.60
N PHE A 149 -13.55 -10.18 2.41
CA PHE A 149 -13.42 -10.04 3.86
C PHE A 149 -12.73 -11.24 4.47
N ALA A 150 -11.82 -10.97 5.43
CA ALA A 150 -11.26 -12.00 6.26
C ALA A 150 -12.36 -12.62 7.14
N ARG A 151 -12.39 -13.94 7.21
CA ARG A 151 -13.32 -14.69 8.03
C ARG A 151 -12.72 -14.96 9.41
N GLY A 152 -13.49 -14.78 10.48
CA GLY A 152 -13.11 -15.22 11.81
C GLY A 152 -13.15 -16.75 11.95
N GLN A 153 -12.54 -17.27 13.03
CA GLN A 153 -12.49 -18.73 13.28
C GLN A 153 -13.86 -19.34 13.64
N LYS A 154 -14.82 -18.53 14.09
CA LYS A 154 -16.19 -19.02 14.35
C LYS A 154 -17.03 -18.85 13.10
N TYR A 155 -17.52 -19.97 12.60
CA TYR A 155 -18.57 -20.01 11.58
C TYR A 155 -19.85 -19.47 12.23
N ASN A 156 -20.35 -18.35 11.75
CA ASN A 156 -21.72 -17.90 11.99
C ASN A 156 -22.48 -18.04 10.70
#